data_e1be0c3dbd1b5d3cab62b2953e6bcad1
#
_entry.id   e1be0c3dbd1b5d3cab62b2953e6bcad1
#
_cell.length_a   1.000
_cell.length_b   1.000
_cell.length_c   1.000
_cell.angle_alpha   90.00
_cell.angle_beta   90.00
_cell.angle_gamma   90.00
#
_symmetry.space_group_name_H-M   'P 1'
#
loop_
_entity.id
_entity.type
_entity.pdbx_description
1 polymer ?
#
loop_
_entity_poly.entity_id
_entity_poly.type
_entity_poly.pdbx_seq_one_letter_code
_entity_poly.pdbx_strand_id
1 'polypeptide(L)'
;PPSSTPDARCAPGTLSAVPLSRAPQGFLADGRLTVVSFDIDGTMEFGDPPGPIPVALAKAMAELGHVIGSGSDRTRSDQSNLWEAHGVDVQFVGGKHHLPEVRERFPADRYVHIGDTDVDKHFALAADFEFFWSHEFDVTD
;
A
#
# COMPACT_ATOMS: atom_id res chain seq x y z
N PRO A 1 6.94 12.07 25.21
CA PRO A 1 7.11 11.81 25.32
C PRO A 1 7.20 11.46 25.27
N PRO A 2 6.87 11.61 25.18
CA PRO A 2 6.98 11.24 25.10
C PRO A 2 7.10 10.97 24.69
N SER A 3 6.75 10.90 24.43
CA SER A 3 7.01 10.58 24.00
C SER A 3 7.19 10.43 23.44
N SER A 4 7.05 10.48 23.27
CA SER A 4 7.38 10.30 22.68
C SER A 4 7.63 10.30 22.02
N THR A 5 7.58 10.40 21.87
CA THR A 5 7.96 10.41 21.22
C THR A 5 8.19 10.51 20.64
N PRO A 6 8.30 10.60 20.59
CA PRO A 6 8.53 10.70 20.02
C PRO A 6 8.84 10.73 19.47
N ASP A 7 8.90 10.79 19.29
CA ASP A 7 9.27 10.92 18.75
C ASP A 7 9.63 10.72 18.03
N ALA A 8 9.80 10.41 17.86
CA ALA A 8 10.11 10.31 17.21
C ALA A 8 9.94 10.44 16.54
N ARG A 9 9.84 10.67 16.52
CA ARG A 9 9.62 10.75 15.80
C ARG A 9 10.05 11.44 15.39
N CYS A 10 10.39 11.77 15.61
CA CYS A 10 10.80 12.42 15.22
C CYS A 10 11.08 12.74 14.70
N ALA A 11 11.52 12.84 14.62
CA ALA A 11 11.93 13.18 14.01
C ALA A 11 11.88 13.36 13.31
N PRO A 12 11.87 13.52 13.05
CA PRO A 12 11.81 13.66 12.25
C PRO A 12 11.98 13.89 11.23
N GLY A 13 12.03 14.23 11.23
CA GLY A 13 11.86 14.85 10.14
C GLY A 13 12.54 14.56 8.97
N THR A 14 13.41 14.40 9.04
CA THR A 14 14.14 14.15 8.00
C THR A 14 13.67 13.31 7.01
N LEU A 15 13.10 12.34 7.33
CA LEU A 15 12.73 11.49 6.38
C LEU A 15 11.89 12.09 5.44
N SER A 16 11.43 13.11 5.82
CA SER A 16 10.61 13.66 5.02
C SER A 16 10.93 13.92 3.67
N ALA A 17 12.04 13.99 3.43
CA ALA A 17 12.40 14.30 2.16
C ALA A 17 12.01 13.32 1.19
N VAL A 18 11.62 12.30 1.67
CA VAL A 18 11.37 11.29 0.86
C VAL A 18 10.36 11.46 -0.17
N PRO A 19 10.49 10.78 -1.25
CA PRO A 19 9.55 10.79 -2.34
C PRO A 19 8.13 10.50 -1.94
N LEU A 20 7.95 9.84 -0.82
CA LEU A 20 6.64 9.51 -0.36
C LEU A 20 5.73 10.70 -0.20
N SER A 21 6.31 11.84 0.06
CA SER A 21 5.49 13.02 0.20
C SER A 21 4.80 13.38 -1.09
N ARG A 22 5.19 12.74 -2.17
CA ARG A 22 4.62 13.03 -3.47
C ARG A 22 3.44 12.13 -3.82
N ALA A 23 3.12 11.20 -2.97
CA ALA A 23 1.94 10.38 -3.17
C ALA A 23 0.71 11.27 -3.08
N PRO A 24 -0.49 10.75 -3.38
CA PRO A 24 -1.68 11.57 -3.32
C PRO A 24 -1.71 12.43 -2.07
N GLN A 25 -2.19 13.64 -2.24
CA GLN A 25 -2.09 14.66 -1.24
C GLN A 25 -2.55 14.21 0.12
N GLY A 26 -1.69 14.37 1.11
CA GLY A 26 -2.03 14.02 2.47
C GLY A 26 -2.04 12.55 2.79
N PHE A 27 -1.85 11.72 1.79
CA PHE A 27 -1.99 10.28 1.97
C PHE A 27 -1.08 9.70 3.04
N LEU A 28 0.20 9.99 2.98
CA LEU A 28 1.14 9.46 3.95
C LEU A 28 1.51 10.47 5.04
N ALA A 29 1.15 11.71 4.84
CA ALA A 29 1.59 12.76 5.73
C ALA A 29 0.62 13.10 6.84
N ASP A 30 -0.54 12.51 6.87
CA ASP A 30 -1.57 12.89 7.83
C ASP A 30 -1.43 12.21 9.19
N GLY A 31 -0.46 11.34 9.35
CA GLY A 31 -0.21 10.69 10.63
C GLY A 31 -1.17 9.56 10.95
N ARG A 32 -2.06 9.22 10.05
CA ARG A 32 -3.05 8.17 10.30
C ARG A 32 -2.54 6.82 9.81
N LEU A 33 -2.94 5.78 10.51
CA LEU A 33 -2.60 4.41 10.09
C LEU A 33 -3.42 4.05 8.86
N THR A 34 -2.76 3.58 7.84
CA THR A 34 -3.42 3.22 6.58
C THR A 34 -3.13 1.77 6.22
N VAL A 35 -4.16 1.07 5.75
CA VAL A 35 -4.01 -0.25 5.16
C VAL A 35 -3.97 -0.05 3.65
N VAL A 36 -2.90 -0.51 3.01
CA VAL A 36 -2.72 -0.34 1.57
C VAL A 36 -2.66 -1.70 0.91
N SER A 37 -3.57 -1.92 -0.02
CA SER A 37 -3.62 -3.13 -0.83
C SER A 37 -3.18 -2.78 -2.24
N PHE A 38 -2.22 -3.53 -2.76
CA PHE A 38 -1.75 -3.32 -4.13
C PHE A 38 -2.23 -4.48 -5.01
N ASP A 39 -2.75 -4.15 -6.19
CA ASP A 39 -2.83 -5.15 -7.24
C ASP A 39 -1.39 -5.42 -7.71
N ILE A 40 -1.15 -6.51 -8.39
CA ILE A 40 0.20 -6.85 -8.81
C ILE A 40 0.39 -6.61 -10.31
N ASP A 41 -0.30 -7.36 -11.15
CA ASP A 41 -0.11 -7.25 -12.60
C ASP A 41 -0.67 -5.92 -13.08
N GLY A 42 0.14 -5.17 -13.81
CA GLY A 42 -0.23 -3.83 -14.28
C GLY A 42 -0.12 -2.75 -13.21
N THR A 43 0.27 -3.10 -12.01
CA THR A 43 0.36 -2.15 -10.89
C THR A 43 1.78 -2.09 -10.32
N MET A 44 2.29 -3.21 -9.84
CA MET A 44 3.65 -3.23 -9.26
C MET A 44 4.69 -3.46 -10.35
N GLU A 45 5.89 -2.91 -10.14
CA GLU A 45 6.96 -3.05 -11.14
C GLU A 45 7.34 -4.51 -11.39
N PHE A 46 7.11 -5.40 -10.45
CA PHE A 46 7.40 -6.81 -10.63
C PHE A 46 6.21 -7.61 -11.16
N GLY A 47 5.14 -6.95 -11.55
CA GLY A 47 3.98 -7.64 -12.12
C GLY A 47 4.19 -8.02 -13.57
N ASP A 48 3.21 -8.72 -14.13
CA ASP A 48 3.24 -9.14 -15.53
C ASP A 48 1.85 -8.93 -16.12
N PRO A 49 1.64 -7.84 -16.87
CA PRO A 49 2.64 -6.83 -17.25
C PRO A 49 3.08 -5.98 -16.06
N PRO A 50 4.28 -5.41 -16.14
CA PRO A 50 4.75 -4.56 -15.07
C PRO A 50 3.95 -3.27 -15.00
N GLY A 51 3.82 -2.73 -13.80
CA GLY A 51 3.12 -1.47 -13.60
C GLY A 51 4.06 -0.40 -13.05
N PRO A 52 3.53 0.79 -12.79
CA PRO A 52 4.36 1.93 -12.41
C PRO A 52 4.73 2.02 -10.93
N ILE A 53 4.16 1.19 -10.07
CA ILE A 53 4.41 1.32 -8.64
C ILE A 53 5.70 0.59 -8.26
N PRO A 54 6.72 1.30 -7.78
CA PRO A 54 7.98 0.65 -7.44
C PRO A 54 7.92 -0.05 -6.09
N VAL A 55 8.71 -1.10 -5.94
CA VAL A 55 8.83 -1.82 -4.68
C VAL A 55 9.25 -0.86 -3.56
N ALA A 56 10.09 0.11 -3.89
CA ALA A 56 10.58 1.07 -2.91
C ALA A 56 9.45 1.83 -2.22
N LEU A 57 8.37 2.11 -2.93
CA LEU A 57 7.24 2.80 -2.34
C LEU A 57 6.55 1.92 -1.29
N ALA A 58 6.33 0.64 -1.62
CA ALA A 58 5.72 -0.29 -0.67
C ALA A 58 6.60 -0.46 0.57
N LYS A 59 7.92 -0.57 0.38
CA LYS A 59 8.84 -0.67 1.51
C LYS A 59 8.78 0.56 2.39
N ALA A 60 8.73 1.73 1.80
CA ALA A 60 8.69 2.97 2.56
C ALA A 60 7.39 3.10 3.35
N MET A 61 6.29 2.68 2.76
CA MET A 61 5.01 2.69 3.47
C MET A 61 5.06 1.75 4.68
N ALA A 62 5.65 0.56 4.49
CA ALA A 62 5.80 -0.40 5.57
C ALA A 62 6.68 0.17 6.70
N GLU A 63 7.75 0.85 6.34
CA GLU A 63 8.65 1.47 7.31
C GLU A 63 7.98 2.58 8.10
N LEU A 64 6.99 3.23 7.51
CA LEU A 64 6.22 4.24 8.20
C LEU A 64 5.16 3.65 9.13
N GLY A 65 5.05 2.33 9.16
CA GLY A 65 4.13 1.66 10.06
C GLY A 65 2.78 1.31 9.47
N HIS A 66 2.59 1.53 8.18
CA HIS A 66 1.33 1.19 7.54
C HIS A 66 1.22 -0.32 7.30
N VAL A 67 0.01 -0.83 7.18
CA VAL A 67 -0.24 -2.23 6.90
C VAL A 67 -0.25 -2.41 5.38
N ILE A 68 0.60 -3.26 4.88
CA ILE A 68 0.81 -3.42 3.44
C ILE A 68 0.45 -4.84 3.02
N GLY A 69 -0.21 -4.97 1.90
CA GLY A 69 -0.50 -6.28 1.34
C GLY A 69 -0.95 -6.19 -0.09
N SER A 70 -1.45 -7.28 -0.63
CA SER A 70 -1.91 -7.31 -2.02
C SER A 70 -3.27 -7.94 -2.18
N GLY A 71 -4.01 -7.42 -3.15
CA GLY A 71 -5.27 -7.99 -3.62
C GLY A 71 -5.14 -8.22 -5.11
N SER A 72 -4.97 -9.46 -5.52
CA SER A 72 -4.62 -9.81 -6.89
C SER A 72 -5.33 -11.08 -7.30
N ASP A 73 -5.38 -11.34 -8.61
CA ASP A 73 -5.93 -12.59 -9.12
C ASP A 73 -4.94 -13.75 -9.02
N ARG A 74 -3.71 -13.47 -8.63
CA ARG A 74 -2.71 -14.52 -8.43
C ARG A 74 -3.03 -15.31 -7.17
N THR A 75 -2.52 -16.52 -7.08
CA THR A 75 -2.70 -17.33 -5.87
C THR A 75 -2.01 -16.64 -4.69
N ARG A 76 -2.42 -16.99 -3.49
CA ARG A 76 -1.78 -16.43 -2.29
C ARG A 76 -0.31 -16.79 -2.23
N SER A 77 0.04 -18.03 -2.56
CA SER A 77 1.44 -18.45 -2.59
C SER A 77 2.27 -17.62 -3.53
N ASP A 78 1.72 -17.37 -4.72
CA ASP A 78 2.42 -16.61 -5.74
C ASP A 78 2.66 -15.17 -5.27
N GLN A 79 1.64 -14.57 -4.68
CA GLN A 79 1.75 -13.22 -4.15
C GLN A 79 2.80 -13.16 -3.04
N SER A 80 2.76 -14.09 -2.10
CA SER A 80 3.72 -14.13 -1.00
C SER A 80 5.14 -14.27 -1.50
N ASN A 81 5.35 -15.15 -2.49
CA ASN A 81 6.67 -15.38 -3.06
C ASN A 81 7.20 -14.13 -3.76
N LEU A 82 6.34 -13.41 -4.46
CA LEU A 82 6.76 -12.19 -5.15
C LEU A 82 7.19 -11.12 -4.15
N TRP A 83 6.41 -10.90 -3.11
CA TRP A 83 6.76 -9.91 -2.11
C TRP A 83 8.07 -10.29 -1.40
N GLU A 84 8.20 -11.56 -1.05
CA GLU A 84 9.39 -12.04 -0.37
C GLU A 84 10.62 -11.89 -1.26
N ALA A 85 10.50 -12.22 -2.54
CA ALA A 85 11.61 -12.10 -3.49
C ALA A 85 12.10 -10.66 -3.62
N HIS A 86 11.24 -9.70 -3.34
CA HIS A 86 11.58 -8.28 -3.43
C HIS A 86 11.82 -7.64 -2.07
N GLY A 87 11.88 -8.45 -1.03
CA GLY A 87 12.26 -7.98 0.30
C GLY A 87 11.20 -7.17 1.03
N VAL A 88 9.94 -7.40 0.75
CA VAL A 88 8.86 -6.70 1.42
C VAL A 88 8.08 -7.66 2.30
N ASP A 89 7.94 -7.32 3.58
CA ASP A 89 7.12 -8.08 4.50
C ASP A 89 5.70 -7.54 4.43
N VAL A 90 4.78 -8.33 3.92
CA VAL A 90 3.40 -7.91 3.84
C VAL A 90 2.57 -8.61 4.91
N GLN A 91 1.51 -7.94 5.34
CA GLN A 91 0.65 -8.47 6.39
C GLN A 91 -0.51 -9.29 5.84
N PHE A 92 -0.82 -9.15 4.56
CA PHE A 92 -1.88 -9.93 3.95
C PHE A 92 -1.64 -10.12 2.46
N VAL A 93 -2.16 -11.21 1.92
CA VAL A 93 -2.22 -11.45 0.47
C VAL A 93 -3.55 -12.15 0.21
N GLY A 94 -4.12 -11.97 -0.95
CA GLY A 94 -5.37 -12.64 -1.28
C GLY A 94 -5.99 -12.08 -2.54
N GLY A 95 -7.19 -12.54 -2.84
CA GLY A 95 -7.96 -12.03 -3.97
C GLY A 95 -8.61 -10.71 -3.62
N LYS A 96 -8.95 -9.94 -4.65
CA LYS A 96 -9.59 -8.65 -4.47
C LYS A 96 -10.92 -8.76 -3.72
N HIS A 97 -11.60 -9.87 -3.89
CA HIS A 97 -12.89 -10.10 -3.22
C HIS A 97 -12.73 -10.31 -1.71
N HIS A 98 -11.52 -10.45 -1.21
CA HIS A 98 -11.26 -10.59 0.22
C HIS A 98 -10.96 -9.26 0.91
N LEU A 99 -11.03 -8.14 0.20
CA LEU A 99 -10.78 -6.84 0.83
C LEU A 99 -11.67 -6.55 2.05
N PRO A 100 -12.95 -6.95 2.08
CA PRO A 100 -13.74 -6.73 3.29
C PRO A 100 -13.16 -7.43 4.51
N GLU A 101 -12.59 -8.62 4.32
CA GLU A 101 -11.96 -9.36 5.42
C GLU A 101 -10.69 -8.67 5.91
N VAL A 102 -9.94 -8.09 4.99
CA VAL A 102 -8.75 -7.32 5.33
C VAL A 102 -9.14 -6.13 6.20
N ARG A 103 -10.22 -5.46 5.84
CA ARG A 103 -10.71 -4.33 6.60
C ARG A 103 -11.07 -4.74 8.03
N GLU A 104 -11.64 -5.91 8.19
CA GLU A 104 -12.00 -6.42 9.52
C GLU A 104 -10.78 -6.83 10.33
N ARG A 105 -9.79 -7.44 9.66
CA ARG A 105 -8.61 -7.94 10.36
C ARG A 105 -7.67 -6.85 10.84
N PHE A 106 -7.63 -5.72 10.16
CA PHE A 106 -6.66 -4.66 10.44
C PHE A 106 -7.37 -3.33 10.67
N PRO A 107 -7.80 -3.05 11.91
CA PRO A 107 -8.42 -1.77 12.19
C PRO A 107 -7.44 -0.63 11.90
N ALA A 108 -7.90 0.35 11.15
CA ALA A 108 -7.05 1.47 10.73
C ALA A 108 -7.90 2.69 10.47
N ASP A 109 -7.23 3.80 10.20
CA ASP A 109 -7.92 5.06 9.93
C ASP A 109 -8.30 5.19 8.46
N ARG A 110 -7.51 4.58 7.59
CA ARG A 110 -7.79 4.62 6.15
C ARG A 110 -7.53 3.27 5.52
N TYR A 111 -8.26 2.99 4.46
CA TYR A 111 -8.10 1.77 3.68
C TYR A 111 -8.00 2.16 2.22
N VAL A 112 -6.95 1.71 1.54
CA VAL A 112 -6.66 2.10 0.17
C VAL A 112 -6.32 0.89 -0.67
N HIS A 113 -6.83 0.84 -1.89
CA HIS A 113 -6.44 -0.18 -2.87
C HIS A 113 -5.94 0.54 -4.11
N ILE A 114 -4.81 0.09 -4.63
CA ILE A 114 -4.20 0.67 -5.82
C ILE A 114 -4.20 -0.40 -6.91
N GLY A 115 -4.78 -0.10 -8.05
CA GLY A 115 -4.88 -1.05 -9.13
C GLY A 115 -4.98 -0.39 -10.49
N ASP A 116 -5.05 -1.22 -11.53
CA ASP A 116 -5.02 -0.72 -12.90
C ASP A 116 -6.28 -1.06 -13.72
N THR A 117 -7.29 -1.67 -13.11
CA THR A 117 -8.49 -2.08 -13.84
C THR A 117 -9.76 -1.64 -13.14
N ASP A 118 -10.86 -1.66 -13.89
CA ASP A 118 -12.18 -1.37 -13.32
C ASP A 118 -12.58 -2.42 -12.30
N VAL A 119 -12.06 -3.64 -12.42
CA VAL A 119 -12.32 -4.70 -11.46
C VAL A 119 -11.71 -4.33 -10.12
N ASP A 120 -10.49 -3.79 -10.11
CA ASP A 120 -9.86 -3.28 -8.90
C ASP A 120 -10.72 -2.24 -8.23
N LYS A 121 -11.20 -1.30 -9.03
CA LYS A 121 -12.02 -0.21 -8.52
C LYS A 121 -13.32 -0.74 -7.92
N HIS A 122 -13.95 -1.68 -8.63
CA HIS A 122 -15.21 -2.26 -8.17
C HIS A 122 -15.05 -2.91 -6.79
N PHE A 123 -14.04 -3.75 -6.63
CA PHE A 123 -13.85 -4.46 -5.36
C PHE A 123 -13.40 -3.52 -4.24
N ALA A 124 -12.61 -2.50 -4.58
CA ALA A 124 -12.18 -1.52 -3.59
C ALA A 124 -13.38 -0.77 -3.02
N LEU A 125 -14.22 -0.24 -3.90
CA LEU A 125 -15.38 0.53 -3.47
C LEU A 125 -16.39 -0.33 -2.74
N ALA A 126 -16.57 -1.58 -3.18
CA ALA A 126 -17.48 -2.51 -2.53
C ALA A 126 -17.03 -2.84 -1.10
N ALA A 127 -15.75 -2.73 -0.81
CA ALA A 127 -15.19 -3.00 0.50
C ALA A 127 -14.98 -1.72 1.33
N ASP A 128 -15.45 -0.60 0.83
CA ASP A 128 -15.27 0.69 1.47
C ASP A 128 -13.79 1.10 1.55
N PHE A 129 -13.02 0.71 0.57
CA PHE A 129 -11.65 1.17 0.40
C PHE A 129 -11.64 2.37 -0.54
N GLU A 130 -10.72 3.31 -0.34
CA GLU A 130 -10.45 4.34 -1.33
C GLU A 130 -9.72 3.66 -2.47
N PHE A 131 -9.94 4.12 -3.69
CA PHE A 131 -9.28 3.54 -4.85
C PHE A 131 -8.41 4.56 -5.57
N PHE A 132 -7.20 4.15 -5.93
CA PHE A 132 -6.31 4.97 -6.75
C PHE A 132 -5.86 4.16 -7.95
N TRP A 133 -5.88 4.79 -9.13
CA TRP A 133 -5.35 4.16 -10.33
C TRP A 133 -3.83 4.13 -10.24
N SER A 134 -3.23 2.99 -10.54
CA SER A 134 -1.77 2.84 -10.44
C SER A 134 -1.04 3.84 -11.32
N HIS A 135 -1.56 4.08 -12.52
CA HIS A 135 -0.91 4.98 -13.47
C HIS A 135 -1.11 6.47 -13.12
N GLU A 136 -1.96 6.77 -12.17
CA GLU A 136 -2.18 8.14 -11.71
C GLU A 136 -1.57 8.39 -10.34
N PHE A 137 -1.07 7.36 -9.70
CA PHE A 137 -0.48 7.49 -8.40
C PHE A 137 0.91 8.11 -8.56
N ASP A 138 1.17 9.22 -7.88
CA ASP A 138 2.44 9.92 -8.03
C ASP A 138 3.54 9.20 -7.29
N VAL A 139 4.42 8.52 -8.02
CA VAL A 139 5.51 7.78 -7.44
C VAL A 139 6.87 8.40 -7.73
N THR A 140 6.89 9.56 -8.41
CA THR A 140 8.16 10.18 -8.73
C THR A 140 8.54 11.14 -7.63
N ASP A 141 9.81 11.47 -7.58
CA ASP A 141 10.24 12.39 -6.63
C ASP A 141 10.65 13.61 -7.15
#